data_cbdb3e55beeaad5b9b0bbe78e32bf933
#
_entry.id   cbdb3e55beeaad5b9b0bbe78e32bf933
#
_cell.length_a   1.000
_cell.length_b   1.000
_cell.length_c   1.000
_cell.angle_alpha   90.00
_cell.angle_beta   90.00
_cell.angle_gamma   90.00
#
_symmetry.space_group_name_H-M   'P 1'
#
loop_
_entity.id
_entity.type
_entity.pdbx_description
1 polymer ?
#
loop_
_entity_poly.entity_id
_entity_poly.type
_entity_poly.pdbx_seq_one_letter_code
_entity_poly.pdbx_strand_id
1 'polypeptide(L)'
;MNILTFDIGVTNIRYALCDEQFRLSDVHTVPTRAQQGGQQIMERLLEIIGTYQHIDRVAVSTVGQVDSQNGIVVYSAGNIPYYTGMMIKKRIENDTGLPTYVENDVNAAALGEAHFGAGQGQKDFLCLMYGTGIGGALYLNGQLYKGCTSSAAEFGHMITHAGGLDCPCGGKGCYERYASTKALIEKVRTATNKPLDAFTIFEKENLQDPAVRAVVDQWIDEMILGLTNLIYIFNPPLVILGGGVINEDYIIAVSYT
;
A
#
# COMPACT_ATOMS: atom_id res chain seq x y z
N MET A 1 -16.01 1.71 -22.97
CA MET A 1 -15.99 0.81 -21.79
C MET A 1 -15.83 1.66 -20.55
N ASN A 2 -16.74 1.50 -19.58
CA ASN A 2 -16.71 2.23 -18.32
C ASN A 2 -16.39 1.25 -17.17
N ILE A 3 -15.34 1.51 -16.44
CA ILE A 3 -14.92 0.68 -15.30
C ILE A 3 -15.13 1.51 -14.03
N LEU A 4 -15.91 1.01 -13.08
CA LEU A 4 -15.96 1.61 -11.76
C LEU A 4 -14.81 1.04 -10.93
N THR A 5 -13.90 1.93 -10.50
CA THR A 5 -12.70 1.56 -9.76
C THR A 5 -12.86 1.90 -8.29
N PHE A 6 -12.37 1.01 -7.42
CA PHE A 6 -12.32 1.22 -5.97
C PHE A 6 -10.90 0.99 -5.47
N ASP A 7 -10.47 1.84 -4.53
CA ASP A 7 -9.29 1.66 -3.71
C ASP A 7 -9.72 1.64 -2.23
N ILE A 8 -9.66 0.45 -1.62
CA ILE A 8 -10.12 0.21 -0.25
C ILE A 8 -8.94 0.27 0.69
N GLY A 9 -8.69 1.44 1.27
CA GLY A 9 -7.75 1.61 2.37
C GLY A 9 -8.40 1.39 3.73
N VAL A 10 -7.60 1.32 4.80
CA VAL A 10 -8.11 1.20 6.19
C VAL A 10 -8.91 2.44 6.60
N THR A 11 -8.53 3.62 6.14
CA THR A 11 -9.14 4.90 6.53
C THR A 11 -10.23 5.34 5.57
N ASN A 12 -9.95 5.28 4.28
CA ASN A 12 -10.83 5.76 3.22
C ASN A 12 -10.98 4.74 2.10
N ILE A 13 -12.15 4.74 1.48
CA ILE A 13 -12.41 4.15 0.18
C ILE A 13 -12.42 5.30 -0.83
N ARG A 14 -11.59 5.19 -1.87
CA ARG A 14 -11.62 6.06 -3.03
C ARG A 14 -12.28 5.30 -4.18
N TYR A 15 -13.06 6.00 -4.98
CA TYR A 15 -13.67 5.40 -6.16
C TYR A 15 -13.80 6.41 -7.28
N ALA A 16 -13.79 5.93 -8.52
CA ALA A 16 -13.86 6.74 -9.71
C ALA A 16 -14.36 5.93 -10.92
N LEU A 17 -14.89 6.61 -11.92
CA LEU A 17 -15.07 6.05 -13.23
C LEU A 17 -13.75 6.13 -14.03
N CYS A 18 -13.39 5.03 -14.68
CA CYS A 18 -12.27 4.93 -15.58
C CYS A 18 -12.75 4.59 -16.99
N ASP A 19 -12.38 5.39 -17.98
CA ASP A 19 -12.74 5.15 -19.37
C ASP A 19 -11.75 4.18 -20.08
N GLU A 20 -11.98 3.89 -21.35
CA GLU A 20 -11.13 3.00 -22.14
C GLU A 20 -9.75 3.60 -22.48
N GLN A 21 -9.55 4.90 -22.28
CA GLN A 21 -8.27 5.59 -22.36
C GLN A 21 -7.60 5.71 -20.98
N PHE A 22 -8.12 5.00 -19.96
CA PHE A 22 -7.65 5.00 -18.58
C PHE A 22 -7.70 6.39 -17.89
N ARG A 23 -8.58 7.27 -18.34
CA ARG A 23 -8.80 8.57 -17.68
C ARG A 23 -9.82 8.41 -16.57
N LEU A 24 -9.47 8.92 -15.40
CA LEU A 24 -10.36 8.92 -14.24
C LEU A 24 -11.29 10.15 -14.28
N SER A 25 -12.53 9.93 -13.97
CA SER A 25 -13.57 10.95 -13.78
C SER A 25 -14.43 10.60 -12.57
N ASP A 26 -15.20 11.56 -12.08
CA ASP A 26 -16.10 11.35 -10.95
C ASP A 26 -15.40 10.76 -9.72
N VAL A 27 -14.30 11.39 -9.32
CA VAL A 27 -13.43 10.89 -8.24
C VAL A 27 -14.02 11.27 -6.89
N HIS A 28 -14.26 10.27 -6.04
CA HIS A 28 -14.81 10.43 -4.71
C HIS A 28 -13.95 9.77 -3.64
N THR A 29 -14.08 10.27 -2.42
CA THR A 29 -13.48 9.67 -1.22
C THR A 29 -14.51 9.60 -0.12
N VAL A 30 -14.68 8.43 0.47
CA VAL A 30 -15.57 8.20 1.62
C VAL A 30 -14.83 7.47 2.73
N PRO A 31 -15.19 7.68 4.00
CA PRO A 31 -14.57 6.93 5.10
C PRO A 31 -14.84 5.43 4.97
N THR A 32 -13.81 4.60 5.12
CA THR A 32 -13.93 3.13 5.11
C THR A 32 -14.78 2.62 6.28
N ARG A 33 -14.66 3.28 7.45
CA ARG A 33 -15.25 2.84 8.72
C ARG A 33 -14.85 1.40 9.02
N ALA A 34 -13.56 1.12 8.94
CA ALA A 34 -12.97 -0.22 9.03
C ALA A 34 -13.45 -1.05 10.24
N GLN A 35 -13.71 -0.40 11.38
CA GLN A 35 -14.20 -1.05 12.60
C GLN A 35 -15.58 -1.71 12.45
N GLN A 36 -16.35 -1.33 11.43
CA GLN A 36 -17.64 -1.97 11.13
C GLN A 36 -17.45 -3.32 10.42
N GLY A 37 -16.22 -3.64 9.99
CA GLY A 37 -15.85 -4.92 9.42
C GLY A 37 -16.08 -5.05 7.91
N GLY A 38 -15.57 -6.15 7.35
CA GLY A 38 -15.58 -6.40 5.91
C GLY A 38 -16.98 -6.46 5.29
N GLN A 39 -17.96 -6.98 6.00
CA GLN A 39 -19.34 -7.07 5.49
C GLN A 39 -19.91 -5.67 5.21
N GLN A 40 -19.72 -4.71 6.12
CA GLN A 40 -20.21 -3.34 5.94
C GLN A 40 -19.47 -2.60 4.80
N ILE A 41 -18.20 -2.92 4.59
CA ILE A 41 -17.46 -2.43 3.43
C ILE A 41 -18.12 -2.93 2.15
N MET A 42 -18.42 -4.24 2.07
CA MET A 42 -19.08 -4.83 0.89
C MET A 42 -20.45 -4.21 0.61
N GLU A 43 -21.27 -4.02 1.63
CA GLU A 43 -22.58 -3.36 1.49
C GLU A 43 -22.44 -1.96 0.92
N ARG A 44 -21.47 -1.17 1.43
CA ARG A 44 -21.18 0.16 0.91
C ARG A 44 -20.71 0.15 -0.54
N LEU A 45 -19.84 -0.80 -0.94
CA LEU A 45 -19.44 -0.94 -2.33
C LEU A 45 -20.63 -1.20 -3.23
N LEU A 46 -21.52 -2.12 -2.84
CA LEU A 46 -22.73 -2.44 -3.59
C LEU A 46 -23.71 -1.26 -3.68
N GLU A 47 -23.88 -0.49 -2.60
CA GLU A 47 -24.64 0.76 -2.61
C GLU A 47 -24.06 1.76 -3.62
N ILE A 48 -22.74 1.98 -3.60
CA ILE A 48 -22.08 2.88 -4.55
C ILE A 48 -22.25 2.36 -5.98
N ILE A 49 -22.01 1.07 -6.26
CA ILE A 49 -22.19 0.49 -7.59
C ILE A 49 -23.64 0.74 -8.08
N GLY A 50 -24.62 0.57 -7.21
CA GLY A 50 -26.04 0.80 -7.54
C GLY A 50 -26.39 2.24 -7.90
N THR A 51 -25.56 3.21 -7.58
CA THR A 51 -25.78 4.63 -7.98
C THR A 51 -25.33 4.95 -9.40
N TYR A 52 -24.51 4.08 -9.99
CA TYR A 52 -23.98 4.28 -11.35
C TYR A 52 -24.78 3.53 -12.40
N GLN A 53 -24.90 4.15 -13.56
CA GLN A 53 -25.49 3.54 -14.75
C GLN A 53 -24.40 3.31 -15.81
N HIS A 54 -24.60 2.30 -16.65
CA HIS A 54 -23.70 2.01 -17.78
C HIS A 54 -22.26 1.69 -17.37
N ILE A 55 -22.10 0.88 -16.31
CA ILE A 55 -20.82 0.28 -15.92
C ILE A 55 -20.67 -1.06 -16.64
N ASP A 56 -19.49 -1.28 -17.22
CA ASP A 56 -19.18 -2.54 -17.90
C ASP A 56 -18.45 -3.52 -16.97
N ARG A 57 -17.65 -2.98 -16.02
CA ARG A 57 -16.78 -3.77 -15.12
C ARG A 57 -16.54 -3.04 -13.80
N VAL A 58 -16.11 -3.80 -12.79
CA VAL A 58 -15.64 -3.28 -11.52
C VAL A 58 -14.18 -3.71 -11.31
N ALA A 59 -13.34 -2.78 -10.88
CA ALA A 59 -11.97 -3.04 -10.46
C ALA A 59 -11.77 -2.60 -9.02
N VAL A 60 -11.23 -3.48 -8.18
CA VAL A 60 -11.04 -3.23 -6.74
C VAL A 60 -9.58 -3.42 -6.38
N SER A 61 -8.96 -2.37 -5.86
CA SER A 61 -7.70 -2.40 -5.13
C SER A 61 -8.02 -2.45 -3.63
N THR A 62 -7.33 -3.28 -2.85
CA THR A 62 -7.63 -3.40 -1.42
C THR A 62 -6.42 -3.78 -0.59
N VAL A 63 -6.43 -3.35 0.66
CA VAL A 63 -5.44 -3.78 1.67
C VAL A 63 -5.54 -5.28 1.93
N GLY A 64 -4.41 -5.88 2.34
CA GLY A 64 -4.28 -7.31 2.66
C GLY A 64 -3.78 -8.14 1.48
N GLN A 65 -3.50 -9.40 1.75
CA GLN A 65 -3.07 -10.35 0.74
C GLN A 65 -4.29 -10.81 -0.07
N VAL A 66 -4.19 -10.77 -1.40
CA VAL A 66 -5.32 -11.04 -2.29
C VAL A 66 -4.98 -12.17 -3.26
N ASP A 67 -5.78 -13.23 -3.23
CA ASP A 67 -5.89 -14.15 -4.35
C ASP A 67 -6.68 -13.45 -5.47
N SER A 68 -5.99 -12.81 -6.38
CA SER A 68 -6.62 -12.02 -7.44
C SER A 68 -7.32 -12.88 -8.50
N GLN A 69 -6.98 -14.15 -8.62
CA GLN A 69 -7.67 -15.07 -9.54
C GLN A 69 -9.12 -15.29 -9.07
N ASN A 70 -9.30 -15.54 -7.78
CA ASN A 70 -10.60 -15.77 -7.16
C ASN A 70 -11.22 -14.50 -6.56
N GLY A 71 -10.44 -13.40 -6.42
CA GLY A 71 -10.87 -12.14 -5.84
C GLY A 71 -11.19 -12.26 -4.34
N ILE A 72 -10.33 -12.99 -3.61
CA ILE A 72 -10.50 -13.29 -2.18
C ILE A 72 -9.38 -12.61 -1.39
N VAL A 73 -9.74 -11.94 -0.29
CA VAL A 73 -8.77 -11.48 0.70
C VAL A 73 -8.33 -12.69 1.53
N VAL A 74 -7.15 -13.25 1.23
CA VAL A 74 -6.67 -14.46 1.89
C VAL A 74 -6.15 -14.19 3.30
N TYR A 75 -5.63 -12.97 3.54
CA TYR A 75 -5.20 -12.54 4.86
C TYR A 75 -5.28 -11.01 4.99
N SER A 76 -5.70 -10.56 6.17
CA SER A 76 -5.65 -9.16 6.58
C SER A 76 -5.19 -9.09 8.05
N ALA A 77 -4.27 -8.19 8.35
CA ALA A 77 -3.61 -8.06 9.66
C ALA A 77 -4.51 -7.50 10.79
N GLY A 78 -5.83 -7.68 10.71
CA GLY A 78 -6.78 -7.29 11.75
C GLY A 78 -7.18 -5.81 11.74
N ASN A 79 -6.69 -5.01 10.80
CA ASN A 79 -7.09 -3.60 10.66
C ASN A 79 -8.57 -3.43 10.27
N ILE A 80 -9.14 -4.46 9.63
CA ILE A 80 -10.56 -4.56 9.27
C ILE A 80 -11.07 -5.90 9.83
N PRO A 81 -11.96 -5.89 10.83
CA PRO A 81 -12.54 -7.11 11.38
C PRO A 81 -13.26 -7.94 10.32
N TYR A 82 -13.12 -9.26 10.38
CA TYR A 82 -13.78 -10.21 9.47
C TYR A 82 -13.51 -9.96 7.97
N TYR A 83 -12.33 -9.42 7.64
CA TYR A 83 -11.94 -9.15 6.26
C TYR A 83 -11.22 -10.34 5.62
N THR A 84 -10.47 -11.10 6.39
CA THR A 84 -9.87 -12.37 5.95
C THR A 84 -10.97 -13.35 5.51
N GLY A 85 -10.82 -13.93 4.32
CA GLY A 85 -11.80 -14.80 3.69
C GLY A 85 -12.89 -14.07 2.89
N MET A 86 -12.85 -12.73 2.81
CA MET A 86 -13.85 -11.96 2.05
C MET A 86 -13.74 -12.24 0.55
N MET A 87 -14.81 -12.77 -0.03
CA MET A 87 -14.94 -13.10 -1.45
C MET A 87 -15.49 -11.90 -2.24
N ILE A 88 -14.68 -10.85 -2.40
CA ILE A 88 -15.09 -9.58 -2.98
C ILE A 88 -15.65 -9.76 -4.39
N LYS A 89 -14.87 -10.42 -5.27
CA LYS A 89 -15.26 -10.67 -6.67
C LYS A 89 -16.61 -11.38 -6.74
N LYS A 90 -16.71 -12.53 -6.08
CA LYS A 90 -17.92 -13.35 -6.11
C LYS A 90 -19.14 -12.59 -5.60
N ARG A 91 -18.98 -11.80 -4.55
CA ARG A 91 -20.08 -11.02 -3.97
C ARG A 91 -20.58 -9.95 -4.95
N ILE A 92 -19.67 -9.15 -5.54
CA ILE A 92 -20.06 -8.12 -6.52
C ILE A 92 -20.67 -8.75 -7.76
N GLU A 93 -20.05 -9.79 -8.34
CA GLU A 93 -20.57 -10.46 -9.52
C GLU A 93 -21.96 -11.08 -9.31
N ASN A 94 -22.22 -11.67 -8.14
CA ASN A 94 -23.52 -12.25 -7.83
C ASN A 94 -24.63 -11.19 -7.67
N ASP A 95 -24.29 -10.05 -7.05
CA ASP A 95 -25.30 -9.05 -6.71
C ASP A 95 -25.56 -8.06 -7.88
N THR A 96 -24.59 -7.91 -8.79
CA THR A 96 -24.66 -6.90 -9.86
C THR A 96 -24.60 -7.46 -11.28
N GLY A 97 -24.10 -8.68 -11.45
CA GLY A 97 -23.80 -9.26 -12.76
C GLY A 97 -22.56 -8.67 -13.44
N LEU A 98 -21.83 -7.75 -12.81
CA LEU A 98 -20.68 -7.06 -13.40
C LEU A 98 -19.40 -7.86 -13.24
N PRO A 99 -18.64 -8.14 -14.32
CA PRO A 99 -17.32 -8.76 -14.21
C PRO A 99 -16.41 -7.94 -13.28
N THR A 100 -15.82 -8.60 -12.28
CA THR A 100 -15.08 -7.93 -11.22
C THR A 100 -13.65 -8.45 -11.12
N TYR A 101 -12.70 -7.52 -10.95
CA TYR A 101 -11.28 -7.79 -10.76
C TYR A 101 -10.85 -7.23 -9.41
N VAL A 102 -10.07 -8.00 -8.66
CA VAL A 102 -9.60 -7.60 -7.32
C VAL A 102 -8.10 -7.82 -7.24
N GLU A 103 -7.37 -6.83 -6.73
CA GLU A 103 -5.93 -6.91 -6.53
C GLU A 103 -5.54 -6.28 -5.17
N ASN A 104 -4.37 -6.66 -4.67
CA ASN A 104 -3.77 -5.95 -3.55
C ASN A 104 -3.41 -4.50 -3.96
N ASP A 105 -3.45 -3.57 -3.00
CA ASP A 105 -3.22 -2.14 -3.23
C ASP A 105 -1.81 -1.83 -3.80
N VAL A 106 -0.76 -2.45 -3.25
CA VAL A 106 0.61 -2.22 -3.74
C VAL A 106 0.85 -2.91 -5.09
N ASN A 107 0.28 -4.09 -5.29
CA ASN A 107 0.30 -4.76 -6.59
C ASN A 107 -0.42 -3.93 -7.67
N ALA A 108 -1.57 -3.35 -7.33
CA ALA A 108 -2.30 -2.45 -8.23
C ALA A 108 -1.48 -1.18 -8.55
N ALA A 109 -0.81 -0.61 -7.56
CA ALA A 109 0.11 0.52 -7.77
C ALA A 109 1.26 0.13 -8.70
N ALA A 110 1.89 -1.03 -8.50
CA ALA A 110 2.97 -1.51 -9.38
C ALA A 110 2.49 -1.74 -10.82
N LEU A 111 1.27 -2.24 -11.02
CA LEU A 111 0.66 -2.31 -12.37
C LEU A 111 0.46 -0.93 -12.96
N GLY A 112 0.01 0.04 -12.17
CA GLY A 112 -0.10 1.44 -12.58
C GLY A 112 1.25 2.00 -13.03
N GLU A 113 2.30 1.77 -12.26
CA GLU A 113 3.66 2.19 -12.60
C GLU A 113 4.20 1.50 -13.85
N ALA A 114 3.92 0.22 -14.05
CA ALA A 114 4.32 -0.52 -15.24
C ALA A 114 3.68 0.01 -16.52
N HIS A 115 2.44 0.49 -16.44
CA HIS A 115 1.68 0.93 -17.62
C HIS A 115 1.72 2.45 -17.83
N PHE A 116 1.81 3.26 -16.77
CA PHE A 116 1.61 4.70 -16.85
C PHE A 116 2.69 5.52 -16.11
N GLY A 117 3.53 4.88 -15.31
CA GLY A 117 4.50 5.55 -14.45
C GLY A 117 5.96 5.25 -14.79
N ALA A 118 6.81 5.26 -13.75
CA ALA A 118 8.26 5.07 -13.85
C ALA A 118 8.67 3.68 -14.35
N GLY A 119 7.79 2.68 -14.22
CA GLY A 119 8.00 1.31 -14.67
C GLY A 119 7.73 1.08 -16.16
N GLN A 120 7.30 2.09 -16.92
CA GLN A 120 7.03 1.93 -18.36
C GLN A 120 8.23 1.38 -19.12
N GLY A 121 8.02 0.31 -19.89
CA GLY A 121 9.07 -0.35 -20.66
C GLY A 121 10.03 -1.21 -19.86
N GLN A 122 9.95 -1.20 -18.53
CA GLN A 122 10.74 -2.08 -17.68
C GLN A 122 10.05 -3.45 -17.56
N LYS A 123 10.88 -4.51 -17.62
CA LYS A 123 10.39 -5.89 -17.40
C LYS A 123 10.54 -6.34 -15.97
N ASP A 124 11.44 -5.71 -15.24
CA ASP A 124 11.79 -6.07 -13.87
C ASP A 124 11.92 -4.81 -13.03
N PHE A 125 11.21 -4.75 -11.91
CA PHE A 125 11.37 -3.71 -10.90
C PHE A 125 10.76 -4.14 -9.56
N LEU A 126 11.18 -3.47 -8.50
CA LEU A 126 10.55 -3.52 -7.19
C LEU A 126 9.71 -2.27 -6.98
N CYS A 127 8.56 -2.42 -6.33
CA CYS A 127 7.76 -1.30 -5.85
C CYS A 127 7.57 -1.43 -4.35
N LEU A 128 7.89 -0.38 -3.59
CA LEU A 128 7.68 -0.31 -2.14
C LEU A 128 6.85 0.92 -1.78
N MET A 129 5.84 0.73 -0.94
CA MET A 129 4.94 1.79 -0.48
C MET A 129 5.08 1.96 1.04
N TYR A 130 5.61 3.12 1.45
CA TYR A 130 5.82 3.47 2.86
C TYR A 130 4.63 4.27 3.39
N GLY A 131 3.86 3.64 4.26
CA GLY A 131 2.66 4.21 4.87
C GLY A 131 2.52 3.79 6.33
N THR A 132 1.33 3.36 6.74
CA THR A 132 1.08 2.76 8.07
C THR A 132 1.94 1.52 8.30
N GLY A 133 2.18 0.74 7.25
CA GLY A 133 3.17 -0.33 7.17
C GLY A 133 4.09 -0.10 5.97
N ILE A 134 4.75 -1.16 5.50
CA ILE A 134 5.51 -1.18 4.25
C ILE A 134 4.95 -2.30 3.38
N GLY A 135 4.27 -1.93 2.32
CA GLY A 135 3.84 -2.86 1.30
C GLY A 135 4.87 -3.01 0.19
N GLY A 136 4.88 -4.15 -0.47
CA GLY A 136 5.76 -4.41 -1.59
C GLY A 136 5.06 -5.06 -2.77
N ALA A 137 5.60 -4.84 -3.96
CA ALA A 137 5.26 -5.59 -5.16
C ALA A 137 6.52 -5.92 -5.96
N LEU A 138 6.51 -7.09 -6.56
CA LEU A 138 7.61 -7.60 -7.38
C LEU A 138 7.09 -7.78 -8.80
N TYR A 139 7.64 -7.00 -9.72
CA TYR A 139 7.34 -7.09 -11.15
C TYR A 139 8.53 -7.74 -11.86
N LEU A 140 8.32 -8.93 -12.41
CA LEU A 140 9.36 -9.72 -13.05
C LEU A 140 8.88 -10.27 -14.40
N ASN A 141 9.76 -10.24 -15.38
CA ASN A 141 9.47 -10.73 -16.74
C ASN A 141 8.19 -10.10 -17.35
N GLY A 142 7.93 -8.84 -17.04
CA GLY A 142 6.77 -8.11 -17.56
C GLY A 142 5.45 -8.43 -16.87
N GLN A 143 5.47 -9.00 -15.67
CA GLN A 143 4.26 -9.33 -14.90
C GLN A 143 4.50 -9.29 -13.38
N LEU A 144 3.42 -9.14 -12.61
CA LEU A 144 3.49 -9.26 -11.16
C LEU A 144 3.86 -10.69 -10.75
N TYR A 145 4.86 -10.81 -9.89
CA TYR A 145 5.22 -12.06 -9.25
C TYR A 145 4.49 -12.17 -7.90
N LYS A 146 3.52 -13.06 -7.82
CA LYS A 146 2.67 -13.23 -6.64
C LYS A 146 3.05 -14.41 -5.74
N GLY A 147 4.01 -15.23 -6.17
CA GLY A 147 4.35 -16.47 -5.47
C GLY A 147 3.24 -17.53 -5.55
N CYS A 148 3.38 -18.59 -4.79
CA CYS A 148 2.43 -19.70 -4.81
C CYS A 148 1.15 -19.47 -4.00
N THR A 149 1.15 -18.49 -3.08
CA THR A 149 0.06 -18.21 -2.14
C THR A 149 -0.46 -16.76 -2.24
N SER A 150 -0.09 -16.04 -3.28
CA SER A 150 -0.37 -14.61 -3.46
C SER A 150 0.21 -13.70 -2.36
N SER A 151 1.28 -14.18 -1.70
CA SER A 151 1.94 -13.47 -0.59
C SER A 151 3.40 -13.10 -0.89
N ALA A 152 3.81 -13.13 -2.16
CA ALA A 152 5.14 -12.65 -2.53
C ALA A 152 5.24 -11.13 -2.33
N ALA A 153 6.48 -10.67 -2.14
CA ALA A 153 6.81 -9.26 -1.95
C ALA A 153 6.25 -8.61 -0.67
N GLU A 154 5.92 -9.39 0.35
CA GLU A 154 5.61 -8.89 1.70
C GLU A 154 6.87 -8.30 2.38
N PHE A 155 7.54 -7.34 1.72
CA PHE A 155 8.83 -6.79 2.12
C PHE A 155 8.81 -6.15 3.51
N GLY A 156 7.68 -5.56 3.91
CA GLY A 156 7.51 -4.99 5.24
C GLY A 156 7.66 -6.01 6.37
N HIS A 157 7.44 -7.30 6.09
CA HIS A 157 7.59 -8.38 7.07
C HIS A 157 8.95 -9.08 7.00
N MET A 158 9.87 -8.63 6.14
CA MET A 158 11.27 -9.05 6.16
C MET A 158 11.90 -8.72 7.53
N ILE A 159 12.58 -9.67 8.14
CA ILE A 159 13.22 -9.47 9.44
C ILE A 159 14.53 -8.71 9.25
N THR A 160 14.54 -7.43 9.63
CA THR A 160 15.76 -6.60 9.64
C THR A 160 16.43 -6.57 11.01
N HIS A 161 15.69 -6.88 12.09
CA HIS A 161 16.18 -6.89 13.46
C HIS A 161 15.78 -8.19 14.18
N ALA A 162 16.63 -9.19 14.13
CA ALA A 162 16.36 -10.48 14.77
C ALA A 162 16.07 -10.31 16.27
N GLY A 163 14.91 -10.81 16.73
CA GLY A 163 14.47 -10.68 18.13
C GLY A 163 13.99 -9.27 18.52
N GLY A 164 13.83 -8.36 17.55
CA GLY A 164 13.42 -6.97 17.76
C GLY A 164 11.95 -6.78 18.12
N LEU A 165 11.35 -5.64 17.70
CA LEU A 165 9.99 -5.25 18.05
C LEU A 165 8.95 -6.27 17.60
N ASP A 166 7.92 -6.50 18.43
CA ASP A 166 6.77 -7.33 18.07
C ASP A 166 6.03 -6.74 16.86
N CYS A 167 5.63 -7.61 15.92
CA CYS A 167 4.87 -7.25 14.76
C CYS A 167 3.46 -7.87 14.80
N PRO A 168 2.41 -7.14 14.37
CA PRO A 168 1.04 -7.69 14.29
C PRO A 168 0.92 -8.97 13.44
N CYS A 169 1.89 -9.25 12.54
CA CYS A 169 1.93 -10.51 11.79
C CYS A 169 2.27 -11.75 12.65
N GLY A 170 2.58 -11.57 13.94
CA GLY A 170 3.01 -12.63 14.86
C GLY A 170 4.52 -12.82 14.93
N GLY A 171 5.31 -12.17 14.06
CA GLY A 171 6.76 -12.20 14.08
C GLY A 171 7.37 -11.09 14.93
N LYS A 172 8.72 -11.02 14.95
CA LYS A 172 9.50 -9.97 15.62
C LYS A 172 10.57 -9.42 14.69
N GLY A 173 10.81 -8.11 14.77
CA GLY A 173 11.88 -7.46 14.03
C GLY A 173 11.58 -7.21 12.56
N CYS A 174 10.31 -7.20 12.17
CA CYS A 174 9.87 -6.89 10.82
C CYS A 174 10.26 -5.47 10.40
N TYR A 175 10.69 -5.30 9.19
CA TYR A 175 11.16 -4.04 8.59
C TYR A 175 10.20 -2.87 8.79
N GLU A 176 8.90 -3.08 8.57
CA GLU A 176 7.87 -2.03 8.75
C GLU A 176 7.81 -1.46 10.18
N ARG A 177 8.25 -2.24 11.18
CA ARG A 177 8.27 -1.79 12.57
C ARG A 177 9.31 -0.70 12.83
N TYR A 178 10.27 -0.54 11.92
CA TYR A 178 11.38 0.40 12.02
C TYR A 178 11.32 1.50 10.96
N ALA A 179 10.94 1.16 9.73
CA ALA A 179 11.04 2.02 8.56
C ALA A 179 9.70 2.49 7.97
N SER A 180 8.53 2.10 8.53
CA SER A 180 7.26 2.66 8.07
C SER A 180 7.08 4.12 8.49
N THR A 181 6.23 4.87 7.79
CA THR A 181 5.84 6.24 8.18
C THR A 181 5.23 6.28 9.59
N LYS A 182 4.45 5.26 9.95
CA LYS A 182 3.92 5.12 11.31
C LYS A 182 5.05 4.98 12.34
N ALA A 183 6.08 4.19 12.04
CA ALA A 183 7.24 4.03 12.93
C ALA A 183 7.98 5.36 13.12
N LEU A 184 8.14 6.17 12.07
CA LEU A 184 8.71 7.51 12.15
C LEU A 184 7.92 8.39 13.13
N ILE A 185 6.59 8.49 12.94
CA ILE A 185 5.73 9.32 13.81
C ILE A 185 5.83 8.88 15.28
N GLU A 186 5.81 7.58 15.55
CA GLU A 186 5.93 7.03 16.90
C GLU A 186 7.30 7.33 17.53
N LYS A 187 8.39 7.19 16.77
CA LYS A 187 9.76 7.50 17.21
C LYS A 187 9.90 9.01 17.53
N VAL A 188 9.43 9.91 16.64
CA VAL A 188 9.47 11.36 16.87
C VAL A 188 8.67 11.73 18.11
N ARG A 189 7.44 11.21 18.25
CA ARG A 189 6.63 11.47 19.44
C ARG A 189 7.32 11.02 20.73
N THR A 190 7.96 9.87 20.72
CA THR A 190 8.66 9.32 21.89
C THR A 190 9.89 10.14 22.24
N ALA A 191 10.68 10.58 21.25
CA ALA A 191 11.93 11.31 21.47
C ALA A 191 11.72 12.78 21.88
N THR A 192 10.64 13.41 21.38
CA THR A 192 10.43 14.86 21.50
C THR A 192 9.19 15.25 22.31
N ASN A 193 8.30 14.28 22.60
CA ASN A 193 6.97 14.51 23.16
C ASN A 193 6.09 15.46 22.32
N LYS A 194 6.41 15.64 21.01
CA LYS A 194 5.64 16.44 20.05
C LYS A 194 4.68 15.57 19.27
N PRO A 195 3.39 15.90 19.17
CA PRO A 195 2.41 15.15 18.41
C PRO A 195 2.42 15.58 16.93
N LEU A 196 3.58 15.45 16.27
CA LEU A 196 3.73 15.77 14.85
C LEU A 196 3.17 14.63 13.99
N ASP A 197 2.49 14.98 12.91
CA ASP A 197 2.12 14.03 11.86
C ASP A 197 3.26 13.85 10.84
N ALA A 198 3.03 12.98 9.85
CA ALA A 198 4.04 12.60 8.89
C ALA A 198 4.57 13.78 8.05
N PHE A 199 3.72 14.72 7.67
CA PHE A 199 4.10 15.87 6.84
C PHE A 199 4.74 16.97 7.69
N THR A 200 4.17 17.27 8.83
CA THR A 200 4.70 18.31 9.74
C THR A 200 6.09 17.96 10.28
N ILE A 201 6.47 16.68 10.36
CA ILE A 201 7.85 16.28 10.73
C ILE A 201 8.87 16.88 9.76
N PHE A 202 8.56 16.94 8.45
CA PHE A 202 9.48 17.43 7.41
C PHE A 202 9.43 18.94 7.19
N GLU A 203 8.57 19.67 7.89
CA GLU A 203 8.59 21.12 7.86
C GLU A 203 9.92 21.65 8.40
N LYS A 204 10.43 22.71 7.76
CA LYS A 204 11.75 23.29 8.04
C LYS A 204 11.97 23.59 9.54
N GLU A 205 10.94 24.10 10.22
CA GLU A 205 10.99 24.43 11.63
C GLU A 205 11.22 23.19 12.51
N ASN A 206 10.56 22.08 12.19
CA ASN A 206 10.69 20.83 12.94
C ASN A 206 12.02 20.14 12.64
N LEU A 207 12.50 20.15 11.41
CA LEU A 207 13.82 19.61 11.05
C LEU A 207 15.01 20.41 11.61
N GLN A 208 14.79 21.65 12.07
CA GLN A 208 15.81 22.41 12.81
C GLN A 208 15.97 21.91 14.27
N ASP A 209 14.97 21.20 14.82
CA ASP A 209 15.11 20.55 16.13
C ASP A 209 16.07 19.35 16.00
N PRO A 210 17.23 19.37 16.71
CA PRO A 210 18.20 18.28 16.60
C PRO A 210 17.64 16.90 16.98
N ALA A 211 16.66 16.85 17.89
CA ALA A 211 16.06 15.59 18.30
C ALA A 211 15.14 15.01 17.21
N VAL A 212 14.36 15.86 16.55
CA VAL A 212 13.53 15.45 15.40
C VAL A 212 14.44 14.97 14.27
N ARG A 213 15.44 15.76 13.92
CA ARG A 213 16.37 15.44 12.84
C ARG A 213 17.11 14.11 13.06
N ALA A 214 17.62 13.89 14.28
CA ALA A 214 18.29 12.63 14.60
C ALA A 214 17.38 11.41 14.45
N VAL A 215 16.08 11.54 14.77
CA VAL A 215 15.10 10.46 14.56
C VAL A 215 14.83 10.24 13.07
N VAL A 216 14.72 11.31 12.29
CA VAL A 216 14.51 11.20 10.82
C VAL A 216 15.71 10.55 10.16
N ASP A 217 16.94 10.96 10.51
CA ASP A 217 18.17 10.36 9.97
C ASP A 217 18.24 8.86 10.29
N GLN A 218 17.99 8.45 11.53
CA GLN A 218 17.90 7.04 11.90
C GLN A 218 16.80 6.27 11.16
N TRP A 219 15.67 6.90 10.90
CA TRP A 219 14.59 6.27 10.15
C TRP A 219 14.97 6.07 8.67
N ILE A 220 15.71 7.01 8.08
CA ILE A 220 16.26 6.86 6.71
C ILE A 220 17.27 5.71 6.67
N ASP A 221 18.13 5.57 7.68
CA ASP A 221 19.06 4.44 7.79
C ASP A 221 18.32 3.08 7.81
N GLU A 222 17.19 3.02 8.52
CA GLU A 222 16.34 1.83 8.53
C GLU A 222 15.74 1.54 7.15
N MET A 223 15.32 2.58 6.42
CA MET A 223 14.85 2.42 5.04
C MET A 223 15.94 1.86 4.13
N ILE A 224 17.15 2.45 4.22
CA ILE A 224 18.32 2.02 3.43
C ILE A 224 18.69 0.58 3.75
N LEU A 225 18.66 0.17 5.01
CA LEU A 225 18.93 -1.22 5.40
C LEU A 225 18.02 -2.22 4.69
N GLY A 226 16.72 -1.98 4.67
CA GLY A 226 15.77 -2.84 3.97
C GLY A 226 15.95 -2.83 2.46
N LEU A 227 16.13 -1.65 1.87
CA LEU A 227 16.37 -1.49 0.43
C LEU A 227 17.65 -2.20 0.00
N THR A 228 18.72 -2.07 0.77
CA THR A 228 20.01 -2.73 0.50
C THR A 228 19.84 -4.25 0.42
N ASN A 229 19.12 -4.85 1.37
CA ASN A 229 18.85 -6.29 1.35
C ASN A 229 18.10 -6.70 0.07
N LEU A 230 17.07 -5.94 -0.32
CA LEU A 230 16.29 -6.22 -1.53
C LEU A 230 17.12 -6.06 -2.81
N ILE A 231 17.97 -5.03 -2.87
CA ILE A 231 18.90 -4.82 -4.00
C ILE A 231 19.87 -6.00 -4.13
N TYR A 232 20.45 -6.48 -3.03
CA TYR A 232 21.34 -7.64 -3.08
C TYR A 232 20.64 -8.95 -3.45
N ILE A 233 19.36 -9.11 -3.09
CA ILE A 233 18.60 -10.34 -3.43
C ILE A 233 18.17 -10.33 -4.89
N PHE A 234 17.63 -9.20 -5.38
CA PHE A 234 16.95 -9.13 -6.68
C PHE A 234 17.78 -8.47 -7.77
N ASN A 235 18.79 -7.66 -7.41
CA ASN A 235 19.58 -6.84 -8.34
C ASN A 235 18.71 -6.17 -9.41
N PRO A 236 17.66 -5.42 -9.03
CA PRO A 236 16.68 -4.91 -9.96
C PRO A 236 17.24 -3.71 -10.74
N PRO A 237 16.86 -3.50 -12.02
CA PRO A 237 17.23 -2.31 -12.78
C PRO A 237 16.52 -1.04 -12.26
N LEU A 238 15.42 -1.19 -11.52
CA LEU A 238 14.63 -0.08 -11.00
C LEU A 238 13.98 -0.46 -9.67
N VAL A 239 13.99 0.49 -8.73
CA VAL A 239 13.21 0.44 -7.48
C VAL A 239 12.30 1.66 -7.44
N ILE A 240 11.00 1.44 -7.37
CA ILE A 240 9.98 2.50 -7.25
C ILE A 240 9.59 2.61 -5.80
N LEU A 241 9.74 3.80 -5.25
CA LEU A 241 9.36 4.11 -3.87
C LEU A 241 8.14 5.03 -3.89
N GLY A 242 7.13 4.68 -3.11
CA GLY A 242 5.93 5.49 -2.95
C GLY A 242 5.55 5.62 -1.48
N GLY A 243 4.59 6.50 -1.20
CA GLY A 243 4.13 6.81 0.15
C GLY A 243 4.06 8.31 0.38
N GLY A 244 3.30 8.72 1.38
CA GLY A 244 2.97 10.13 1.58
C GLY A 244 4.18 11.06 1.78
N VAL A 245 5.25 10.56 2.38
CA VAL A 245 6.44 11.38 2.73
C VAL A 245 7.68 11.06 1.89
N ILE A 246 7.63 10.11 0.98
CA ILE A 246 8.83 9.68 0.23
C ILE A 246 9.36 10.78 -0.69
N ASN A 247 8.52 11.68 -1.15
CA ASN A 247 8.89 12.79 -2.02
C ASN A 247 9.41 14.03 -1.27
N GLU A 248 9.58 13.95 0.05
CA GLU A 248 10.15 15.06 0.81
C GLU A 248 11.62 15.30 0.42
N ASP A 249 11.97 16.55 0.12
CA ASP A 249 13.31 16.95 -0.34
C ASP A 249 14.43 16.44 0.57
N TYR A 250 14.20 16.41 1.87
CA TYR A 250 15.16 15.93 2.85
C TYR A 250 15.49 14.44 2.68
N ILE A 251 14.48 13.61 2.42
CA ILE A 251 14.66 12.15 2.20
C ILE A 251 15.46 11.94 0.93
N ILE A 252 15.10 12.65 -0.15
CA ILE A 252 15.77 12.53 -1.43
C ILE A 252 17.24 12.96 -1.30
N ALA A 253 17.53 14.08 -0.63
CA ALA A 253 18.89 14.58 -0.47
C ALA A 253 19.81 13.64 0.32
N VAL A 254 19.29 12.99 1.39
CA VAL A 254 20.09 12.11 2.26
C VAL A 254 20.29 10.72 1.64
N SER A 255 19.32 10.21 0.87
CA SER A 255 19.41 8.87 0.27
C SER A 255 20.39 8.78 -0.90
N TYR A 256 20.87 9.89 -1.44
CA TYR A 256 21.87 9.94 -2.54
C TYR A 256 23.31 10.17 -2.08
N THR A 257 23.58 10.32 -0.79
CA THR A 257 24.94 10.49 -0.22
C THR A 257 25.43 9.22 0.45
#